data_c8b109bb92087897d5fbf3e24112e6f8
#
_entry.id   c8b109bb92087897d5fbf3e24112e6f8
#
_cell.length_a   1.000
_cell.length_b   1.000
_cell.length_c   1.000
_cell.angle_alpha   90.00
_cell.angle_beta   90.00
_cell.angle_gamma   90.00
#
_symmetry.space_group_name_H-M   'P 1'
#
loop_
_entity.id
_entity.type
_entity.pdbx_description
1 polymer ?
#
loop_
_entity_poly.entity_id
_entity_poly.type
_entity_poly.pdbx_seq_one_letter_code
_entity_poly.pdbx_strand_id
1 'polypeptide(L)'
;MPALAPNTRTRASLSELGTLSFEGAPGPVSVTLLSDGSAQEWAPGAAPVLKACPELLSVEWGLSGVTVGAEVDVVASRYCTLDEIRAYRASEYDLSGRSDDEVWAARQHAEEVIERAARRLFQPVMRGGFVDRPNCSTASQPIVSGAIPRDIAGVARAWDASGNPVSVGVSGQVALDVSGIRPHGAANVALVMGMGQTPVEMHDAVVALAAWYLVPKAGPDNATSESTDSGVLRFVIGGVDGAPTSLPEVNALVQRYGFRDLLVG
;
A
#
# COMPACT_ATOMS: atom_id res chain seq x y z
N MET A 1 19.29 -4.29 -0.88
CA MET A 1 17.98 -4.46 -1.53
C MET A 1 17.14 -5.37 -0.68
N PRO A 2 15.88 -5.02 -0.42
CA PRO A 2 15.09 -5.78 0.54
C PRO A 2 14.81 -7.19 0.02
N ALA A 3 15.10 -8.17 0.88
CA ALA A 3 14.61 -9.52 0.70
C ALA A 3 13.21 -9.62 1.29
N LEU A 4 12.25 -10.05 0.46
CA LEU A 4 10.88 -10.27 0.91
C LEU A 4 10.82 -11.51 1.80
N ALA A 5 10.36 -11.31 3.02
CA ALA A 5 10.10 -12.41 3.94
C ALA A 5 8.77 -13.12 3.61
N PRO A 6 8.60 -14.38 3.98
CA PRO A 6 7.32 -15.09 3.87
C PRO A 6 6.17 -14.35 4.58
N ASN A 7 4.98 -14.43 4.00
CA ASN A 7 3.74 -13.82 4.51
C ASN A 7 3.80 -12.29 4.66
N THR A 8 4.65 -11.63 3.89
CA THR A 8 4.72 -10.17 3.84
C THR A 8 4.03 -9.62 2.63
N ARG A 9 3.65 -8.35 2.74
CA ARG A 9 3.20 -7.53 1.61
C ARG A 9 4.11 -6.33 1.49
N THR A 10 4.58 -6.05 0.28
CA THR A 10 5.43 -4.89 0.01
C THR A 10 4.90 -4.13 -1.19
N ARG A 11 5.32 -2.88 -1.32
CA ARG A 11 5.03 -2.06 -2.50
C ARG A 11 6.33 -1.79 -3.27
N ALA A 12 6.29 -1.96 -4.57
CA ALA A 12 7.41 -1.67 -5.46
C ALA A 12 6.94 -0.88 -6.69
N SER A 13 7.76 0.04 -7.18
CA SER A 13 7.57 0.61 -8.50
C SER A 13 8.04 -0.34 -9.59
N LEU A 14 7.62 -0.08 -10.83
CA LEU A 14 8.08 -0.86 -11.99
C LEU A 14 9.61 -0.93 -12.10
N SER A 15 10.31 0.17 -11.78
CA SER A 15 11.77 0.23 -11.82
C SER A 15 12.45 -0.56 -10.69
N GLU A 16 11.74 -0.80 -9.60
CA GLU A 16 12.28 -1.51 -8.43
C GLU A 16 12.08 -3.02 -8.49
N LEU A 17 11.19 -3.54 -9.35
CA LEU A 17 10.89 -4.97 -9.40
C LEU A 17 12.12 -5.86 -9.64
N GLY A 18 13.00 -5.45 -10.55
CA GLY A 18 14.25 -6.20 -10.85
C GLY A 18 15.24 -6.24 -9.71
N THR A 19 15.00 -5.49 -8.63
CA THR A 19 15.89 -5.38 -7.48
C THR A 19 15.40 -6.17 -6.27
N LEU A 20 14.19 -6.69 -6.31
CA LEU A 20 13.63 -7.50 -5.22
C LEU A 20 14.29 -8.88 -5.20
N SER A 21 14.45 -9.41 -3.99
CA SER A 21 14.84 -10.79 -3.75
C SER A 21 13.87 -11.44 -2.76
N PHE A 22 13.97 -12.76 -2.61
CA PHE A 22 13.05 -13.53 -1.77
C PHE A 22 13.86 -14.30 -0.75
N GLU A 23 13.56 -14.12 0.53
CA GLU A 23 14.33 -14.71 1.62
C GLU A 23 14.33 -16.24 1.53
N GLY A 24 15.53 -16.82 1.42
CA GLY A 24 15.72 -18.26 1.35
C GLY A 24 15.29 -18.91 0.04
N ALA A 25 14.90 -18.16 -1.00
CA ALA A 25 14.61 -18.72 -2.31
C ALA A 25 15.91 -19.12 -3.03
N PRO A 26 16.09 -20.40 -3.43
CA PRO A 26 17.33 -20.86 -4.08
C PRO A 26 17.39 -20.50 -5.57
N GLY A 27 16.35 -19.96 -6.16
CA GLY A 27 16.24 -19.70 -7.60
C GLY A 27 14.99 -18.95 -7.98
N PRO A 28 14.49 -19.10 -9.21
CA PRO A 28 13.25 -18.47 -9.65
C PRO A 28 12.06 -18.83 -8.76
N VAL A 29 11.15 -17.88 -8.60
CA VAL A 29 9.91 -18.02 -7.84
C VAL A 29 8.71 -18.04 -8.77
N SER A 30 7.62 -18.66 -8.34
CA SER A 30 6.35 -18.62 -9.08
C SER A 30 5.62 -17.32 -8.79
N VAL A 31 5.09 -16.67 -9.82
CA VAL A 31 4.35 -15.41 -9.70
C VAL A 31 3.02 -15.54 -10.42
N THR A 32 1.94 -15.17 -9.74
CA THR A 32 0.60 -15.05 -10.34
C THR A 32 0.16 -13.59 -10.36
N LEU A 33 -0.25 -13.10 -11.53
CA LEU A 33 -0.78 -11.76 -11.72
C LEU A 33 -2.28 -11.73 -11.40
N LEU A 34 -2.72 -10.78 -10.59
CA LEU A 34 -4.14 -10.68 -10.25
C LEU A 34 -4.99 -10.17 -11.41
N SER A 35 -4.45 -9.28 -12.25
CA SER A 35 -5.19 -8.66 -13.36
C SER A 35 -5.76 -9.65 -14.36
N ASP A 36 -5.06 -10.75 -14.64
CA ASP A 36 -5.48 -11.74 -15.61
C ASP A 36 -5.39 -13.20 -15.14
N GLY A 37 -4.81 -13.43 -13.97
CA GLY A 37 -4.61 -14.76 -13.38
C GLY A 37 -3.52 -15.57 -14.07
N SER A 38 -2.70 -14.95 -14.92
CA SER A 38 -1.57 -15.65 -15.54
C SER A 38 -0.45 -15.90 -14.52
N ALA A 39 0.16 -17.08 -14.67
CA ALA A 39 1.33 -17.44 -13.87
C ALA A 39 2.60 -17.39 -14.73
N GLN A 40 3.71 -17.00 -14.13
CA GLN A 40 5.02 -16.98 -14.75
C GLN A 40 6.13 -17.23 -13.73
N GLU A 41 7.35 -17.49 -14.20
CA GLU A 41 8.52 -17.55 -13.33
C GLU A 41 9.16 -16.16 -13.23
N TRP A 42 9.60 -15.81 -12.03
CA TRP A 42 10.35 -14.60 -11.75
C TRP A 42 11.78 -14.98 -11.32
N ALA A 43 12.72 -14.72 -12.20
CA ALA A 43 14.13 -14.95 -11.93
C ALA A 43 14.75 -13.80 -11.12
N PRO A 44 15.67 -14.08 -10.18
CA PRO A 44 16.41 -13.04 -9.46
C PRO A 44 17.11 -12.08 -10.42
N GLY A 45 17.01 -10.78 -10.16
CA GLY A 45 17.63 -9.74 -10.96
C GLY A 45 16.89 -9.39 -12.26
N ALA A 46 15.76 -10.03 -12.55
CA ALA A 46 14.87 -9.65 -13.66
C ALA A 46 13.54 -9.12 -13.11
N ALA A 47 12.80 -8.39 -13.91
CA ALA A 47 11.42 -8.02 -13.56
C ALA A 47 10.44 -8.99 -14.22
N PRO A 48 9.32 -9.36 -13.57
CA PRO A 48 8.27 -10.13 -14.21
C PRO A 48 7.61 -9.31 -15.32
N VAL A 49 7.07 -10.00 -16.33
CA VAL A 49 6.36 -9.33 -17.42
C VAL A 49 4.96 -8.94 -16.95
N LEU A 50 4.69 -7.65 -16.88
CA LEU A 50 3.39 -7.12 -16.48
C LEU A 50 2.56 -6.73 -17.70
N LYS A 51 1.27 -7.02 -17.65
CA LYS A 51 0.30 -6.60 -18.68
C LYS A 51 -0.42 -5.31 -18.31
N ALA A 52 -0.44 -4.96 -17.03
CA ALA A 52 -1.09 -3.78 -16.51
C ALA A 52 -0.27 -3.17 -15.37
N CYS A 53 -0.55 -1.92 -15.06
CA CYS A 53 -0.09 -1.23 -13.88
C CYS A 53 -1.21 -0.28 -13.43
N PRO A 54 -1.66 -0.30 -12.19
CA PRO A 54 -1.10 -1.10 -11.09
C PRO A 54 -1.35 -2.60 -11.23
N GLU A 55 -0.57 -3.44 -10.52
CA GLU A 55 -0.72 -4.88 -10.48
C GLU A 55 -0.56 -5.38 -9.04
N LEU A 56 -1.15 -6.53 -8.73
CA LEU A 56 -0.86 -7.29 -7.52
C LEU A 56 -0.27 -8.64 -7.91
N LEU A 57 0.94 -8.88 -7.46
CA LEU A 57 1.65 -10.13 -7.66
C LEU A 57 1.50 -10.99 -6.41
N SER A 58 0.99 -12.21 -6.58
CA SER A 58 1.13 -13.28 -5.58
C SER A 58 2.36 -14.09 -5.93
N VAL A 59 3.33 -14.10 -5.05
CA VAL A 59 4.64 -14.74 -5.25
C VAL A 59 4.76 -15.93 -4.33
N GLU A 60 5.18 -17.08 -4.86
CA GLU A 60 5.33 -18.32 -4.11
C GLU A 60 6.69 -18.96 -4.36
N TRP A 61 7.32 -19.48 -3.30
CA TRP A 61 8.59 -20.22 -3.38
C TRP A 61 8.71 -21.30 -2.31
N GLY A 62 9.62 -22.23 -2.55
CA GLY A 62 9.94 -23.28 -1.58
C GLY A 62 10.93 -22.80 -0.52
N LEU A 63 10.60 -22.94 0.75
CA LEU A 63 11.46 -22.67 1.88
C LEU A 63 11.44 -23.88 2.83
N SER A 64 12.60 -24.56 2.96
CA SER A 64 12.74 -25.72 3.86
C SER A 64 11.68 -26.82 3.65
N GLY A 65 11.28 -27.06 2.38
CA GLY A 65 10.29 -28.08 2.02
C GLY A 65 8.82 -27.66 2.17
N VAL A 66 8.57 -26.40 2.50
CA VAL A 66 7.21 -25.81 2.57
C VAL A 66 7.08 -24.73 1.51
N THR A 67 5.92 -24.65 0.85
CA THR A 67 5.61 -23.51 -0.02
C THR A 67 5.21 -22.33 0.84
N VAL A 68 5.88 -21.21 0.64
CA VAL A 68 5.60 -19.92 1.30
C VAL A 68 5.27 -18.89 0.23
N GLY A 69 4.57 -17.83 0.62
CA GLY A 69 4.16 -16.79 -0.32
C GLY A 69 4.33 -15.39 0.25
N ALA A 70 4.36 -14.40 -0.64
CA ALA A 70 4.31 -12.97 -0.34
C ALA A 70 3.50 -12.24 -1.41
N GLU A 71 3.10 -11.02 -1.12
CA GLU A 71 2.40 -10.16 -2.07
C GLU A 71 3.24 -8.93 -2.43
N VAL A 72 3.22 -8.55 -3.71
CA VAL A 72 3.88 -7.34 -4.18
C VAL A 72 2.85 -6.43 -4.87
N ASP A 73 2.59 -5.29 -4.25
CA ASP A 73 1.82 -4.19 -4.86
C ASP A 73 2.72 -3.45 -5.85
N VAL A 74 2.47 -3.65 -7.13
CA VAL A 74 3.22 -2.94 -8.17
C VAL A 74 2.49 -1.64 -8.51
N VAL A 75 3.20 -0.53 -8.39
CA VAL A 75 2.73 0.81 -8.73
C VAL A 75 3.59 1.41 -9.84
N ALA A 76 3.07 2.39 -10.57
CA ALA A 76 3.81 3.03 -11.65
C ALA A 76 5.08 3.74 -11.14
N SER A 77 4.95 4.45 -10.02
CA SER A 77 6.06 5.11 -9.33
C SER A 77 5.77 5.13 -7.82
N ARG A 78 6.80 5.23 -7.00
CA ARG A 78 6.65 5.49 -5.55
C ARG A 78 6.42 6.97 -5.32
N TYR A 79 5.99 7.36 -4.12
CA TYR A 79 5.82 8.78 -3.75
C TYR A 79 7.15 9.55 -3.81
N CYS A 80 8.25 8.90 -3.43
CA CYS A 80 9.59 9.47 -3.47
C CYS A 80 10.65 8.37 -3.70
N THR A 81 11.84 8.80 -4.07
CA THR A 81 13.03 7.94 -4.20
C THR A 81 13.75 7.80 -2.85
N LEU A 82 14.65 6.82 -2.76
CA LEU A 82 15.49 6.63 -1.57
C LEU A 82 16.48 7.79 -1.40
N ASP A 83 16.96 8.35 -2.50
CA ASP A 83 17.91 9.45 -2.49
C ASP A 83 17.27 10.76 -2.02
N GLU A 84 16.01 11.01 -2.35
CA GLU A 84 15.26 12.18 -1.85
C GLU A 84 15.09 12.07 -0.33
N ILE A 85 14.85 10.90 0.23
CA ILE A 85 14.79 10.70 1.67
C ILE A 85 16.14 10.98 2.31
N ARG A 86 17.25 10.49 1.73
CA ARG A 86 18.60 10.77 2.25
C ARG A 86 18.99 12.23 2.17
N ALA A 87 18.54 12.92 1.14
CA ALA A 87 18.79 14.35 0.94
C ALA A 87 17.92 15.27 1.80
N TYR A 88 16.88 14.74 2.44
CA TYR A 88 15.97 15.52 3.23
C TYR A 88 16.68 16.15 4.43
N ARG A 89 16.69 17.50 4.48
CA ARG A 89 17.37 18.28 5.53
C ARG A 89 18.76 17.76 5.86
N ALA A 90 19.57 17.47 4.84
CA ALA A 90 20.90 16.87 5.00
C ALA A 90 21.85 17.67 5.91
N SER A 91 21.58 18.97 6.14
CA SER A 91 22.29 19.80 7.12
C SER A 91 21.91 19.51 8.59
N GLU A 92 20.76 18.89 8.81
CA GLU A 92 20.23 18.59 10.15
C GLU A 92 20.29 17.08 10.44
N TYR A 93 20.08 16.25 9.42
CA TYR A 93 20.00 14.79 9.51
C TYR A 93 21.05 14.14 8.62
N ASP A 94 22.05 13.51 9.22
CA ASP A 94 22.99 12.69 8.45
C ASP A 94 22.41 11.28 8.25
N LEU A 95 21.78 11.08 7.10
CA LEU A 95 21.23 9.79 6.68
C LEU A 95 22.14 9.06 5.67
N SER A 96 23.32 9.59 5.36
CA SER A 96 24.23 9.04 4.34
C SER A 96 24.72 7.62 4.68
N GLY A 97 24.82 7.31 5.97
CA GLY A 97 25.22 5.97 6.45
C GLY A 97 24.10 4.93 6.49
N ARG A 98 22.86 5.29 6.15
CA ARG A 98 21.75 4.35 6.15
C ARG A 98 21.77 3.48 4.91
N SER A 99 21.60 2.18 5.10
CA SER A 99 21.50 1.23 3.99
C SER A 99 20.23 1.43 3.15
N ASP A 100 20.25 0.95 1.91
CA ASP A 100 19.06 0.99 1.05
C ASP A 100 17.88 0.25 1.67
N ASP A 101 18.13 -0.84 2.38
CA ASP A 101 17.09 -1.63 3.03
C ASP A 101 16.43 -0.88 4.19
N GLU A 102 17.21 -0.14 5.01
CA GLU A 102 16.67 0.70 6.06
C GLU A 102 15.82 1.85 5.49
N VAL A 103 16.32 2.52 4.45
CA VAL A 103 15.60 3.64 3.81
C VAL A 103 14.34 3.14 3.10
N TRP A 104 14.41 1.98 2.43
CA TRP A 104 13.26 1.33 1.84
C TRP A 104 12.18 1.01 2.88
N ALA A 105 12.57 0.36 3.99
CA ALA A 105 11.65 0.00 5.07
C ALA A 105 10.99 1.24 5.69
N ALA A 106 11.76 2.31 5.91
CA ALA A 106 11.24 3.57 6.43
C ALA A 106 10.25 4.22 5.47
N ARG A 107 10.52 4.23 4.15
CA ARG A 107 9.59 4.71 3.12
C ARG A 107 8.30 3.91 3.12
N GLN A 108 8.40 2.58 3.08
CA GLN A 108 7.24 1.69 3.11
C GLN A 108 6.37 1.96 4.34
N HIS A 109 7.00 2.07 5.51
CA HIS A 109 6.29 2.35 6.75
C HIS A 109 5.61 3.73 6.75
N ALA A 110 6.29 4.76 6.24
CA ALA A 110 5.73 6.11 6.14
C ALA A 110 4.48 6.15 5.24
N GLU A 111 4.54 5.51 4.07
CA GLU A 111 3.40 5.40 3.15
C GLU A 111 2.21 4.71 3.82
N GLU A 112 2.45 3.57 4.47
CA GLU A 112 1.40 2.80 5.15
C GLU A 112 0.77 3.58 6.31
N VAL A 113 1.55 4.30 7.09
CA VAL A 113 1.05 5.11 8.22
C VAL A 113 0.16 6.22 7.71
N ILE A 114 0.59 6.96 6.67
CA ILE A 114 -0.19 8.06 6.10
C ILE A 114 -1.49 7.53 5.47
N GLU A 115 -1.43 6.49 4.65
CA GLU A 115 -2.60 5.91 3.99
C GLU A 115 -3.60 5.33 5.01
N ARG A 116 -3.10 4.64 6.04
CA ARG A 116 -3.93 4.11 7.12
C ARG A 116 -4.61 5.22 7.92
N ALA A 117 -3.86 6.26 8.28
CA ALA A 117 -4.38 7.40 9.04
C ALA A 117 -5.41 8.20 8.23
N ALA A 118 -5.16 8.39 6.94
CA ALA A 118 -6.10 9.01 6.02
C ALA A 118 -7.29 8.10 5.67
N ARG A 119 -7.20 6.80 5.97
CA ARG A 119 -8.16 5.77 5.56
C ARG A 119 -8.38 5.80 4.04
N ARG A 120 -7.32 6.03 3.27
CA ARG A 120 -7.37 6.31 1.85
C ARG A 120 -6.09 5.88 1.15
N LEU A 121 -6.19 5.38 -0.07
CA LEU A 121 -5.06 5.09 -0.94
C LEU A 121 -4.85 6.29 -1.87
N PHE A 122 -3.67 6.88 -1.83
CA PHE A 122 -3.35 8.06 -2.64
C PHE A 122 -2.78 7.71 -4.01
N GLN A 123 -2.27 6.50 -4.17
CA GLN A 123 -1.82 5.96 -5.45
C GLN A 123 -2.74 4.84 -5.92
N PRO A 124 -2.91 4.67 -7.24
CA PRO A 124 -3.59 3.50 -7.77
C PRO A 124 -2.85 2.21 -7.37
N VAL A 125 -3.58 1.29 -6.75
CA VAL A 125 -3.11 -0.06 -6.41
C VAL A 125 -4.15 -1.09 -6.81
N MET A 126 -3.72 -2.31 -7.07
CA MET A 126 -4.65 -3.42 -7.32
C MET A 126 -4.96 -4.16 -6.03
N ARG A 127 -6.23 -4.52 -5.85
CA ARG A 127 -6.73 -5.27 -4.69
C ARG A 127 -7.65 -6.39 -5.14
N GLY A 128 -7.41 -7.58 -4.61
CA GLY A 128 -8.35 -8.68 -4.71
C GLY A 128 -9.50 -8.51 -3.73
N GLY A 129 -10.68 -8.93 -4.14
CA GLY A 129 -11.86 -8.92 -3.29
C GLY A 129 -12.88 -9.96 -3.72
N PHE A 130 -13.91 -10.09 -2.92
CA PHE A 130 -15.04 -10.97 -3.15
C PHE A 130 -16.33 -10.16 -3.07
N VAL A 131 -17.20 -10.36 -4.05
CA VAL A 131 -18.50 -9.67 -4.15
C VAL A 131 -19.58 -10.71 -4.27
N ASP A 132 -20.63 -10.58 -3.49
CA ASP A 132 -21.84 -11.39 -3.62
C ASP A 132 -23.01 -10.53 -4.10
N ARG A 133 -23.95 -11.16 -4.78
CA ARG A 133 -25.20 -10.53 -5.17
C ARG A 133 -26.35 -11.12 -4.37
N PRO A 134 -26.83 -10.42 -3.32
CA PRO A 134 -28.03 -10.86 -2.60
C PRO A 134 -29.28 -10.77 -3.49
N ASN A 135 -30.34 -11.42 -3.04
CA ASN A 135 -31.60 -11.51 -3.79
C ASN A 135 -32.39 -10.19 -3.87
N CYS A 136 -31.91 -9.10 -3.29
CA CYS A 136 -32.60 -7.83 -3.37
C CYS A 136 -32.27 -7.12 -4.70
N SER A 137 -33.27 -6.49 -5.27
CA SER A 137 -33.32 -5.92 -6.62
C SER A 137 -32.44 -4.71 -6.89
N THR A 138 -31.60 -4.29 -5.96
CA THR A 138 -30.65 -3.18 -6.16
C THR A 138 -29.37 -3.70 -6.79
N ALA A 139 -29.12 -3.24 -8.01
CA ALA A 139 -27.94 -3.62 -8.80
C ALA A 139 -26.62 -3.03 -8.27
N SER A 140 -26.68 -2.10 -7.33
CA SER A 140 -25.48 -1.49 -6.72
C SER A 140 -25.25 -2.01 -5.32
N GLN A 141 -24.08 -2.56 -5.07
CA GLN A 141 -23.69 -2.96 -3.73
C GLN A 141 -22.33 -2.40 -3.31
N PRO A 142 -22.20 -1.93 -2.07
CA PRO A 142 -20.97 -1.31 -1.59
C PRO A 142 -19.95 -2.31 -1.03
N ILE A 143 -20.11 -3.63 -1.20
CA ILE A 143 -19.38 -4.58 -0.36
C ILE A 143 -18.36 -5.38 -1.16
N VAL A 144 -17.11 -5.07 -0.92
CA VAL A 144 -15.98 -5.97 -1.16
C VAL A 144 -15.49 -6.46 0.20
N SER A 145 -15.63 -7.76 0.47
CA SER A 145 -15.14 -8.36 1.72
C SER A 145 -13.62 -8.18 1.81
N GLY A 146 -13.14 -7.61 2.88
CA GLY A 146 -11.70 -7.45 3.18
C GLY A 146 -11.06 -6.14 2.73
N ALA A 147 -11.69 -5.36 1.86
CA ALA A 147 -11.25 -3.98 1.57
C ALA A 147 -12.36 -3.01 2.00
N ILE A 148 -11.98 -1.89 2.60
CA ILE A 148 -12.92 -0.77 2.71
C ILE A 148 -13.00 -0.19 1.30
N PRO A 149 -14.12 -0.34 0.56
CA PRO A 149 -14.21 0.09 -0.83
C PRO A 149 -14.30 1.61 -0.86
N ARG A 150 -13.17 2.24 -1.01
CA ARG A 150 -13.06 3.70 -1.13
C ARG A 150 -12.15 4.00 -2.30
N ASP A 151 -12.52 5.02 -3.07
CA ASP A 151 -11.78 5.43 -4.26
C ASP A 151 -11.60 4.27 -5.27
N ILE A 152 -12.69 3.53 -5.59
CA ILE A 152 -12.66 2.51 -6.63
C ILE A 152 -12.53 3.22 -7.98
N ALA A 153 -11.39 3.03 -8.63
CA ALA A 153 -11.11 3.61 -9.94
C ALA A 153 -11.57 2.70 -11.08
N GLY A 154 -11.59 1.37 -10.88
CA GLY A 154 -11.99 0.43 -11.92
C GLY A 154 -12.02 -1.02 -11.45
N VAL A 155 -12.55 -1.88 -12.33
CA VAL A 155 -12.51 -3.34 -12.21
C VAL A 155 -11.59 -3.86 -13.31
N ALA A 156 -10.46 -4.44 -12.93
CA ALA A 156 -9.53 -5.03 -13.88
C ALA A 156 -10.02 -6.41 -14.36
N ARG A 157 -10.58 -7.21 -13.44
CA ARG A 157 -11.09 -8.54 -13.72
C ARG A 157 -12.17 -8.92 -12.72
N ALA A 158 -13.17 -9.69 -13.17
CA ALA A 158 -14.11 -10.37 -12.30
C ALA A 158 -14.39 -11.79 -12.82
N TRP A 159 -14.48 -12.78 -11.91
CA TRP A 159 -14.67 -14.18 -12.25
C TRP A 159 -15.45 -14.93 -11.17
N ASP A 160 -16.24 -15.93 -11.59
CA ASP A 160 -16.98 -16.81 -10.68
C ASP A 160 -16.06 -17.86 -10.02
N ALA A 161 -16.62 -18.70 -9.16
CA ALA A 161 -15.89 -19.77 -8.47
C ALA A 161 -15.31 -20.84 -9.44
N SER A 162 -15.78 -20.89 -10.68
CA SER A 162 -15.28 -21.80 -11.72
C SER A 162 -14.22 -21.14 -12.60
N GLY A 163 -13.87 -19.87 -12.34
CA GLY A 163 -12.91 -19.11 -13.13
C GLY A 163 -13.50 -18.44 -14.38
N ASN A 164 -14.80 -18.56 -14.63
CA ASN A 164 -15.44 -17.93 -15.79
C ASN A 164 -15.58 -16.43 -15.57
N PRO A 165 -15.37 -15.61 -16.62
CA PRO A 165 -15.52 -14.17 -16.51
C PRO A 165 -16.99 -13.79 -16.23
N VAL A 166 -17.17 -12.84 -15.32
CA VAL A 166 -18.45 -12.20 -15.02
C VAL A 166 -18.36 -10.69 -15.19
N SER A 167 -19.48 -10.05 -15.49
CA SER A 167 -19.49 -8.60 -15.64
C SER A 167 -19.73 -7.95 -14.27
N VAL A 168 -18.78 -7.11 -13.85
CA VAL A 168 -18.89 -6.25 -12.68
C VAL A 168 -18.42 -4.85 -13.09
N GLY A 169 -19.22 -3.84 -12.83
CA GLY A 169 -18.91 -2.44 -13.14
C GLY A 169 -18.61 -1.62 -11.89
N VAL A 170 -18.18 -0.38 -12.09
CA VAL A 170 -18.04 0.60 -11.01
C VAL A 170 -19.26 1.52 -11.01
N SER A 171 -19.90 1.67 -9.84
CA SER A 171 -21.02 2.58 -9.61
C SER A 171 -20.61 3.64 -8.58
N GLY A 172 -20.03 4.72 -9.05
CA GLY A 172 -19.43 5.74 -8.19
C GLY A 172 -18.08 5.29 -7.59
N GLN A 173 -17.60 6.01 -6.57
CA GLN A 173 -16.27 5.76 -5.99
C GLN A 173 -16.25 4.67 -4.91
N VAL A 174 -17.41 4.20 -4.48
CA VAL A 174 -17.53 3.30 -3.30
C VAL A 174 -18.45 2.11 -3.55
N ALA A 175 -18.95 1.93 -4.76
CA ALA A 175 -19.92 0.88 -5.06
C ALA A 175 -19.56 0.15 -6.37
N LEU A 176 -19.94 -1.11 -6.45
CA LEU A 176 -19.83 -1.94 -7.63
C LEU A 176 -21.22 -2.24 -8.20
N ASP A 177 -21.33 -2.20 -9.52
CA ASP A 177 -22.49 -2.73 -10.23
C ASP A 177 -22.30 -4.24 -10.40
N VAL A 178 -23.11 -5.01 -9.71
CA VAL A 178 -23.06 -6.47 -9.69
C VAL A 178 -24.21 -7.09 -10.51
N SER A 179 -24.85 -6.33 -11.38
CA SER A 179 -25.98 -6.78 -12.20
C SER A 179 -25.62 -7.98 -13.08
N GLY A 180 -24.37 -8.11 -13.50
CA GLY A 180 -23.86 -9.22 -14.28
C GLY A 180 -23.63 -10.54 -13.49
N ILE A 181 -23.69 -10.51 -12.15
CA ILE A 181 -23.63 -11.70 -11.32
C ILE A 181 -25.04 -12.30 -11.20
N ARG A 182 -25.16 -13.62 -11.24
CA ARG A 182 -26.46 -14.29 -11.03
C ARG A 182 -27.01 -13.97 -9.64
N PRO A 183 -28.35 -13.89 -9.46
CA PRO A 183 -28.96 -13.78 -8.13
C PRO A 183 -28.43 -14.88 -7.19
N HIS A 184 -28.10 -14.54 -5.97
CA HIS A 184 -27.41 -15.40 -4.98
C HIS A 184 -26.04 -15.93 -5.44
N GLY A 185 -25.48 -15.37 -6.51
CA GLY A 185 -24.15 -15.69 -6.98
C GLY A 185 -23.10 -14.80 -6.33
N ALA A 186 -21.85 -15.21 -6.53
CA ALA A 186 -20.69 -14.49 -6.04
C ALA A 186 -19.61 -14.43 -7.11
N ALA A 187 -18.73 -13.47 -7.00
CA ALA A 187 -17.56 -13.33 -7.87
C ALA A 187 -16.34 -12.86 -7.10
N ASN A 188 -15.18 -13.35 -7.52
CA ASN A 188 -13.91 -12.72 -7.18
C ASN A 188 -13.70 -11.52 -8.10
N VAL A 189 -13.10 -10.48 -7.59
CA VAL A 189 -12.81 -9.25 -8.33
C VAL A 189 -11.39 -8.79 -8.11
N ALA A 190 -10.77 -8.28 -9.16
CA ALA A 190 -9.54 -7.51 -9.10
C ALA A 190 -9.90 -6.04 -9.33
N LEU A 191 -9.73 -5.21 -8.33
CA LEU A 191 -10.09 -3.80 -8.32
C LEU A 191 -8.86 -2.92 -8.43
N VAL A 192 -8.93 -1.88 -9.24
CA VAL A 192 -8.01 -0.75 -9.17
C VAL A 192 -8.60 0.25 -8.19
N MET A 193 -7.87 0.52 -7.11
CA MET A 193 -8.29 1.41 -6.02
C MET A 193 -7.26 2.51 -5.83
N GLY A 194 -7.71 3.69 -5.42
CA GLY A 194 -6.86 4.84 -5.13
C GLY A 194 -7.35 6.11 -5.81
N MET A 195 -6.79 7.23 -5.40
CA MET A 195 -7.11 8.52 -6.01
C MET A 195 -6.59 8.58 -7.44
N GLY A 196 -7.36 9.17 -8.36
CA GLY A 196 -6.94 9.36 -9.75
C GLY A 196 -5.73 10.29 -9.91
N GLN A 197 -5.52 11.18 -8.95
CA GLN A 197 -4.34 12.04 -8.87
C GLN A 197 -3.82 12.05 -7.44
N THR A 198 -2.55 11.69 -7.28
CA THR A 198 -1.84 11.81 -6.02
C THR A 198 -1.60 13.29 -5.69
N PRO A 199 -1.99 13.78 -4.50
CA PRO A 199 -1.65 15.15 -4.09
C PRO A 199 -0.14 15.35 -4.06
N VAL A 200 0.32 16.51 -4.52
CA VAL A 200 1.77 16.83 -4.55
C VAL A 200 2.37 16.79 -3.14
N GLU A 201 1.59 17.22 -2.16
CA GLU A 201 2.00 17.24 -0.74
C GLU A 201 2.30 15.84 -0.17
N MET A 202 1.83 14.77 -0.84
CA MET A 202 2.14 13.39 -0.43
C MET A 202 3.62 13.07 -0.55
N HIS A 203 4.28 13.57 -1.60
CA HIS A 203 5.72 13.42 -1.75
C HIS A 203 6.46 13.94 -0.53
N ASP A 204 6.24 15.20 -0.16
CA ASP A 204 6.93 15.87 0.94
C ASP A 204 6.60 15.21 2.29
N ALA A 205 5.35 14.79 2.49
CA ALA A 205 4.93 14.11 3.70
C ALA A 205 5.61 12.74 3.89
N VAL A 206 5.72 11.96 2.81
CA VAL A 206 6.40 10.65 2.85
C VAL A 206 7.89 10.84 3.08
N VAL A 207 8.52 11.78 2.38
CA VAL A 207 9.96 12.08 2.56
C VAL A 207 10.23 12.49 4.01
N ALA A 208 9.47 13.45 4.55
CA ALA A 208 9.64 13.93 5.91
C ALA A 208 9.45 12.84 6.96
N LEU A 209 8.39 12.03 6.82
CA LEU A 209 8.08 10.98 7.78
C LEU A 209 9.07 9.80 7.69
N ALA A 210 9.50 9.42 6.50
CA ALA A 210 10.52 8.38 6.31
C ALA A 210 11.87 8.80 6.89
N ALA A 211 12.29 10.05 6.62
CA ALA A 211 13.50 10.60 7.22
C ALA A 211 13.41 10.64 8.76
N TRP A 212 12.26 11.05 9.31
CA TRP A 212 12.00 11.03 10.75
C TRP A 212 12.20 9.65 11.39
N TYR A 213 11.79 8.56 10.72
CA TYR A 213 12.01 7.21 11.22
C TYR A 213 13.48 6.76 11.23
N LEU A 214 14.30 7.36 10.38
CA LEU A 214 15.71 7.03 10.24
C LEU A 214 16.63 7.82 11.18
N VAL A 215 16.16 8.97 11.69
CA VAL A 215 16.94 9.79 12.61
C VAL A 215 17.06 9.10 13.98
N PRO A 216 18.27 8.94 14.53
CA PRO A 216 18.45 8.48 15.90
C PRO A 216 17.76 9.43 16.88
N LYS A 217 16.87 8.91 17.70
CA LYS A 217 16.16 9.71 18.70
C LYS A 217 17.03 9.84 19.96
N ALA A 218 17.24 11.06 20.43
CA ALA A 218 18.05 11.33 21.60
C ALA A 218 17.38 10.95 22.94
N GLY A 219 16.08 10.62 22.92
CA GLY A 219 15.30 10.29 24.10
C GLY A 219 14.47 9.00 23.94
N PRO A 220 13.82 8.53 25.00
CA PRO A 220 12.89 7.40 24.94
C PRO A 220 11.78 7.66 23.90
N ASP A 221 11.39 6.64 23.16
CA ASP A 221 10.37 6.74 22.10
C ASP A 221 9.01 7.31 22.57
N ASN A 222 8.75 7.30 23.87
CA ASN A 222 7.53 7.79 24.51
C ASN A 222 7.74 9.09 25.30
N ALA A 223 8.85 9.81 25.11
CA ALA A 223 9.05 11.08 25.80
C ALA A 223 8.03 12.13 25.30
N THR A 224 7.19 12.63 26.20
CA THR A 224 6.21 13.69 25.91
C THR A 224 6.82 15.09 26.05
N SER A 225 7.90 15.20 26.79
CA SER A 225 8.61 16.45 27.02
C SER A 225 10.07 16.21 27.41
N GLU A 226 10.91 17.16 27.08
CA GLU A 226 12.30 17.22 27.51
C GLU A 226 12.52 18.54 28.25
N SER A 227 13.14 18.48 29.42
CA SER A 227 13.55 19.68 30.17
C SER A 227 14.97 20.06 29.76
N THR A 228 15.13 21.25 29.25
CA THR A 228 16.43 21.84 28.88
C THR A 228 16.70 23.06 29.76
N ASP A 229 17.95 23.54 29.79
CA ASP A 229 18.30 24.74 30.50
C ASP A 229 17.54 26.00 30.02
N SER A 230 16.97 25.94 28.82
CA SER A 230 16.20 27.00 28.17
C SER A 230 14.67 26.85 28.29
N GLY A 231 14.18 25.77 28.94
CA GLY A 231 12.76 25.52 29.12
C GLY A 231 12.35 24.07 28.90
N VAL A 232 11.04 23.84 28.80
CA VAL A 232 10.44 22.51 28.55
C VAL A 232 10.00 22.42 27.10
N LEU A 233 10.61 21.51 26.34
CA LEU A 233 10.18 21.13 25.01
C LEU A 233 9.08 20.06 25.12
N ARG A 234 7.95 20.28 24.47
CA ARG A 234 6.88 19.28 24.38
C ARG A 234 6.90 18.64 23.00
N PHE A 235 6.84 17.32 22.96
CA PHE A 235 6.81 16.55 21.73
C PHE A 235 5.39 16.10 21.41
N VAL A 236 5.03 16.11 20.12
CA VAL A 236 3.81 15.46 19.65
C VAL A 236 4.11 13.97 19.53
N ILE A 237 3.40 13.16 20.30
CA ILE A 237 3.51 11.70 20.20
C ILE A 237 2.52 11.22 19.14
N GLY A 238 3.02 10.52 18.12
CA GLY A 238 2.18 9.88 17.13
C GLY A 238 1.24 8.85 17.76
N GLY A 239 -0.03 8.83 17.33
CA GLY A 239 -1.05 7.93 17.85
C GLY A 239 -1.80 8.42 19.09
N VAL A 240 -1.46 9.60 19.62
CA VAL A 240 -2.12 10.21 20.80
C VAL A 240 -2.84 11.50 20.36
N ASP A 241 -3.95 11.80 21.02
CA ASP A 241 -4.72 13.05 20.84
C ASP A 241 -5.16 13.33 19.38
N GLY A 242 -5.44 12.28 18.60
CA GLY A 242 -5.88 12.42 17.21
C GLY A 242 -4.77 12.79 16.23
N ALA A 243 -3.50 12.81 16.68
CA ALA A 243 -2.34 13.00 15.82
C ALA A 243 -1.81 11.64 15.36
N PRO A 244 -1.99 11.23 14.09
CA PRO A 244 -1.52 9.93 13.61
C PRO A 244 0.01 9.81 13.58
N THR A 245 0.72 10.93 13.51
CA THR A 245 2.18 10.97 13.48
C THR A 245 2.73 12.04 14.41
N SER A 246 4.05 12.03 14.63
CA SER A 246 4.75 13.06 15.39
C SER A 246 5.02 14.34 14.58
N LEU A 247 4.67 14.36 13.28
CA LEU A 247 4.91 15.49 12.39
C LEU A 247 3.61 16.26 12.13
N PRO A 248 3.49 17.52 12.59
CA PRO A 248 2.28 18.33 12.40
C PRO A 248 1.87 18.51 10.94
N GLU A 249 2.85 18.66 10.03
CA GLU A 249 2.61 18.80 8.60
C GLU A 249 1.98 17.55 7.97
N VAL A 250 2.41 16.36 8.40
CA VAL A 250 1.82 15.08 7.97
C VAL A 250 0.40 14.95 8.52
N ASN A 251 0.20 15.33 9.79
CA ASN A 251 -1.13 15.31 10.40
C ASN A 251 -2.11 16.26 9.69
N ALA A 252 -1.66 17.45 9.28
CA ALA A 252 -2.45 18.41 8.51
C ALA A 252 -2.86 17.83 7.15
N LEU A 253 -1.95 17.13 6.45
CA LEU A 253 -2.25 16.44 5.21
C LEU A 253 -3.31 15.35 5.42
N VAL A 254 -3.14 14.51 6.43
CA VAL A 254 -4.11 13.45 6.78
C VAL A 254 -5.49 14.06 7.08
N GLN A 255 -5.55 15.16 7.81
CA GLN A 255 -6.81 15.86 8.09
C GLN A 255 -7.46 16.44 6.83
N ARG A 256 -6.65 16.96 5.89
CA ARG A 256 -7.13 17.59 4.65
C ARG A 256 -7.68 16.58 3.66
N TYR A 257 -6.96 15.48 3.44
CA TYR A 257 -7.26 14.49 2.41
C TYR A 257 -7.89 13.21 2.95
N GLY A 258 -7.86 13.00 4.27
CA GLY A 258 -8.42 11.82 4.91
C GLY A 258 -9.92 11.72 4.70
N PHE A 259 -10.37 10.50 4.59
CA PHE A 259 -11.79 10.23 4.45
C PHE A 259 -12.51 10.53 5.77
N ARG A 260 -13.45 11.44 5.70
CA ARG A 260 -14.36 11.74 6.82
C ARG A 260 -15.61 10.89 6.62
N ASP A 261 -15.93 10.05 7.59
CA ASP A 261 -17.26 9.43 7.62
C ASP A 261 -18.26 10.57 7.73
N LEU A 262 -19.06 10.77 6.68
CA LEU A 262 -20.24 11.60 6.81
C LEU A 262 -21.13 10.89 7.83
N LEU A 263 -21.20 11.43 9.04
CA LEU A 263 -22.25 11.03 9.99
C LEU A 263 -23.58 11.39 9.31
N VAL A 264 -24.19 10.38 8.69
CA VAL A 264 -25.59 10.47 8.28
C VAL A 264 -26.37 10.43 9.58
N GLY A 265 -26.75 11.63 10.07
CA GLY A 265 -27.66 11.80 11.20
C GLY A 265 -29.08 11.42 10.81
#